data_91fbf7dbe42ab0711f4d05fc961324ac
#
_entry.id   91fbf7dbe42ab0711f4d05fc961324ac
#
_cell.length_a   1.000
_cell.length_b   1.000
_cell.length_c   1.000
_cell.angle_alpha   90.00
_cell.angle_beta   90.00
_cell.angle_gamma   90.00
#
_symmetry.space_group_name_H-M   'P 1'
#
loop_
_entity.id
_entity.type
_entity.pdbx_description
1 polymer ?
#
loop_
_entity_poly.entity_id
_entity_poly.type
_entity_poly.pdbx_seq_one_letter_code
_entity_poly.pdbx_strand_id
1 'polypeptide(L)'
;MPRCDKNFPLARARLGIEGCRSELNGVNRFNARRCAGALMPVHESEAIILQSYPLGEADRLVSFLSRSMGRVRGVASGARRTKSRFGSTLERLSHVHIWFYEKQNRELVRINQCDLVESFLDAFRDYGSGVALAILSEVTETVLPDHEPSDANFRLLLLTAQTIKKTGKSELPLAYFVLWTVKLGGWLPTLDACARCGRKLDPKEAAYFSPSASAISCSKCRRPGMRTLSPAVLAAARKMLGERLDKLNEEMISPRAARDLSDVMLDVIEHQIDRKLKSRELLESLA
;
A
#
# COMPACT_ATOMS: atom_id res chain seq x y z
N MET A 1 18.56 11.85 -47.90
CA MET A 1 17.53 11.59 -48.94
C MET A 1 17.79 10.22 -49.55
N PRO A 2 16.84 9.31 -49.45
CA PRO A 2 15.83 8.97 -50.47
C PRO A 2 14.43 8.82 -49.85
N ARG A 3 13.53 9.35 -50.46
CA ARG A 3 12.30 9.14 -51.26
C ARG A 3 11.23 8.23 -50.58
N CYS A 4 10.12 8.90 -50.31
CA CYS A 4 8.78 8.37 -50.00
C CYS A 4 8.30 7.48 -51.17
N ASP A 5 7.75 6.31 -50.83
CA ASP A 5 6.88 5.57 -51.73
C ASP A 5 5.48 5.43 -51.07
N LYS A 6 4.53 6.05 -51.74
CA LYS A 6 3.08 5.95 -51.53
C LYS A 6 2.60 4.72 -52.28
N ASN A 7 1.97 3.75 -51.61
CA ASN A 7 0.81 3.00 -52.16
C ASN A 7 0.48 1.83 -51.22
N PHE A 8 -0.63 1.95 -50.52
CA PHE A 8 -1.42 0.79 -50.09
C PHE A 8 -2.90 1.14 -50.17
N PRO A 9 -3.74 0.29 -50.77
CA PRO A 9 -5.10 0.61 -51.14
C PRO A 9 -6.09 0.40 -49.99
N LEU A 10 -7.07 1.33 -49.97
CA LEU A 10 -8.26 1.29 -49.13
C LEU A 10 -9.16 0.11 -49.54
N ALA A 11 -9.30 -0.91 -48.73
CA ALA A 11 -10.35 -1.91 -48.83
C ALA A 11 -11.56 -1.46 -47.98
N ARG A 12 -12.59 -0.96 -48.66
CA ARG A 12 -13.93 -0.74 -48.11
C ARG A 12 -14.60 -2.10 -47.87
N ALA A 13 -14.74 -2.53 -46.62
CA ALA A 13 -15.71 -3.58 -46.26
C ALA A 13 -17.04 -2.91 -45.89
N ARG A 14 -18.00 -2.98 -46.81
CA ARG A 14 -19.42 -2.80 -46.55
C ARG A 14 -19.92 -4.06 -45.86
N LEU A 15 -20.34 -3.99 -44.59
CA LEU A 15 -21.16 -5.00 -43.95
C LEU A 15 -22.60 -4.52 -43.91
N GLY A 16 -23.44 -5.29 -44.60
CA GLY A 16 -24.87 -5.04 -44.77
C GLY A 16 -25.60 -5.24 -43.44
N ILE A 17 -26.51 -4.31 -43.22
CA ILE A 17 -27.55 -4.37 -42.19
C ILE A 17 -28.81 -4.89 -42.88
N GLU A 18 -29.03 -6.21 -42.84
CA GLU A 18 -30.34 -6.79 -43.13
C GLU A 18 -30.60 -7.97 -42.21
N GLY A 19 -31.75 -7.93 -41.51
CA GLY A 19 -32.38 -9.11 -40.92
C GLY A 19 -32.33 -9.26 -39.42
N CYS A 20 -33.14 -8.50 -38.70
CA CYS A 20 -33.75 -9.01 -37.45
C CYS A 20 -35.09 -8.28 -37.22
N ARG A 21 -36.11 -8.73 -37.95
CA ARG A 21 -37.52 -8.50 -37.60
C ARG A 21 -38.09 -9.85 -37.26
N SER A 22 -38.33 -10.10 -35.99
CA SER A 22 -39.51 -10.85 -35.44
C SER A 22 -39.23 -11.31 -34.05
N GLU A 23 -40.25 -11.18 -33.19
CA GLU A 23 -40.37 -11.67 -31.81
C GLU A 23 -39.89 -10.75 -30.68
N LEU A 24 -40.66 -9.70 -30.42
CA LEU A 24 -40.73 -9.05 -29.13
C LEU A 24 -42.20 -8.86 -28.72
N ASN A 25 -42.81 -9.92 -28.25
CA ASN A 25 -44.00 -9.84 -27.41
C ASN A 25 -43.53 -10.00 -25.93
N GLY A 26 -43.75 -8.94 -25.15
CA GLY A 26 -43.81 -9.07 -23.69
C GLY A 26 -42.58 -8.65 -22.90
N VAL A 27 -42.10 -7.40 -23.02
CA VAL A 27 -41.21 -6.83 -21.98
C VAL A 27 -41.64 -5.38 -21.71
N ASN A 28 -41.92 -5.16 -20.43
CA ASN A 28 -42.38 -3.97 -19.73
C ASN A 28 -41.87 -2.63 -20.31
N ARG A 29 -42.79 -1.75 -20.71
CA ARG A 29 -42.59 -0.37 -21.19
C ARG A 29 -42.00 0.62 -20.15
N PHE A 30 -41.45 0.16 -19.04
CA PHE A 30 -40.94 1.05 -17.95
C PHE A 30 -39.43 1.27 -17.94
N ASN A 31 -38.64 0.59 -18.81
CA ASN A 31 -37.16 0.69 -18.74
C ASN A 31 -36.49 1.37 -19.96
N ALA A 32 -37.25 1.94 -20.92
CA ALA A 32 -36.68 2.49 -22.16
C ALA A 32 -36.20 3.97 -22.06
N ARG A 33 -36.20 4.60 -20.87
CA ARG A 33 -35.75 5.99 -20.69
C ARG A 33 -34.48 6.20 -19.89
N ARG A 34 -33.65 5.16 -19.67
CA ARG A 34 -32.36 5.27 -18.92
C ARG A 34 -31.12 4.99 -19.76
N CYS A 35 -31.17 4.89 -21.06
CA CYS A 35 -30.02 4.53 -21.90
C CYS A 35 -29.35 5.71 -22.60
N ALA A 36 -29.37 6.93 -22.07
CA ALA A 36 -28.61 8.06 -22.57
C ALA A 36 -27.75 8.72 -21.48
N GLY A 37 -27.30 7.94 -20.49
CA GLY A 37 -26.22 8.34 -19.56
C GLY A 37 -24.93 7.67 -20.03
N ALA A 38 -23.88 8.45 -20.28
CA ALA A 38 -22.54 7.91 -20.51
C ALA A 38 -22.30 6.78 -19.51
N LEU A 39 -22.07 5.55 -20.00
CA LEU A 39 -21.69 4.40 -19.18
C LEU A 39 -20.39 4.78 -18.46
N MET A 40 -20.50 5.13 -17.19
CA MET A 40 -19.32 5.36 -16.36
C MET A 40 -18.58 4.04 -16.28
N PRO A 41 -17.30 3.99 -16.65
CA PRO A 41 -16.53 2.75 -16.56
C PRO A 41 -16.55 2.26 -15.12
N VAL A 42 -16.93 0.99 -14.93
CA VAL A 42 -16.82 0.28 -13.67
C VAL A 42 -15.41 -0.27 -13.60
N HIS A 43 -14.68 0.11 -12.57
CA HIS A 43 -13.38 -0.49 -12.25
C HIS A 43 -13.60 -1.63 -11.27
N GLU A 44 -12.99 -2.76 -11.55
CA GLU A 44 -12.92 -3.94 -10.68
C GLU A 44 -11.47 -4.20 -10.32
N SER A 45 -11.18 -4.43 -9.04
CA SER A 45 -9.82 -4.70 -8.57
C SER A 45 -9.81 -5.44 -7.25
N GLU A 46 -8.74 -6.19 -6.99
CA GLU A 46 -8.34 -6.49 -5.61
C GLU A 46 -7.90 -5.19 -4.92
N ALA A 47 -8.28 -5.03 -3.65
CA ALA A 47 -7.89 -3.87 -2.86
C ALA A 47 -7.69 -4.21 -1.39
N ILE A 48 -6.93 -3.37 -0.70
CA ILE A 48 -6.76 -3.41 0.75
C ILE A 48 -7.26 -2.09 1.31
N ILE A 49 -8.20 -2.14 2.25
CA ILE A 49 -8.76 -0.95 2.89
C ILE A 49 -7.71 -0.33 3.82
N LEU A 50 -7.31 0.90 3.56
CA LEU A 50 -6.32 1.60 4.40
C LEU A 50 -7.01 2.34 5.54
N GLN A 51 -7.99 3.17 5.23
CA GLN A 51 -8.70 3.99 6.22
C GLN A 51 -10.19 4.09 5.87
N SER A 52 -11.03 4.21 6.89
CA SER A 52 -12.46 4.38 6.72
C SER A 52 -13.00 5.35 7.75
N TYR A 53 -13.52 6.49 7.29
CA TYR A 53 -14.02 7.58 8.13
C TYR A 53 -15.51 7.79 7.92
N PRO A 54 -16.25 8.20 8.95
CA PRO A 54 -17.62 8.67 8.78
C PRO A 54 -17.68 9.88 7.85
N LEU A 55 -18.63 9.85 6.91
CA LEU A 55 -18.92 10.98 6.01
C LEU A 55 -20.41 11.30 6.09
N GLY A 56 -20.75 12.39 6.77
CA GLY A 56 -22.15 12.70 7.09
C GLY A 56 -22.82 11.63 7.93
N GLU A 57 -24.15 11.48 7.80
CA GLU A 57 -24.94 10.57 8.64
C GLU A 57 -24.89 9.11 8.20
N ALA A 58 -24.86 8.85 6.90
CA ALA A 58 -25.07 7.51 6.34
C ALA A 58 -23.87 6.94 5.58
N ASP A 59 -22.91 7.76 5.17
CA ASP A 59 -21.83 7.36 4.26
C ASP A 59 -20.50 7.16 4.98
N ARG A 60 -19.53 6.54 4.30
CA ARG A 60 -18.13 6.47 4.72
C ARG A 60 -17.23 6.98 3.59
N LEU A 61 -16.21 7.75 3.97
CA LEU A 61 -15.06 8.05 3.12
C LEU A 61 -14.02 6.94 3.36
N VAL A 62 -13.65 6.25 2.29
CA VAL A 62 -12.76 5.09 2.35
C VAL A 62 -11.53 5.36 1.50
N SER A 63 -10.35 5.19 2.07
CA SER A 63 -9.09 5.11 1.35
C SER A 63 -8.69 3.65 1.23
N PHE A 64 -8.29 3.23 0.04
CA PHE A 64 -7.90 1.85 -0.23
C PHE A 64 -6.76 1.80 -1.24
N LEU A 65 -5.91 0.78 -1.10
CA LEU A 65 -4.87 0.46 -2.07
C LEU A 65 -5.43 -0.55 -3.06
N SER A 66 -5.75 -0.09 -4.26
CA SER A 66 -6.15 -0.93 -5.39
C SER A 66 -4.91 -1.50 -6.07
N ARG A 67 -4.95 -2.76 -6.45
CA ARG A 67 -3.85 -3.42 -7.15
C ARG A 67 -3.62 -2.84 -8.55
N SER A 68 -4.73 -2.47 -9.23
CA SER A 68 -4.70 -1.95 -10.60
C SER A 68 -4.56 -0.44 -10.71
N MET A 69 -4.97 0.33 -9.68
CA MET A 69 -5.03 1.80 -9.74
C MET A 69 -4.23 2.51 -8.63
N GLY A 70 -3.50 1.77 -7.79
CA GLY A 70 -2.78 2.35 -6.68
C GLY A 70 -3.69 2.82 -5.54
N ARG A 71 -3.29 3.86 -4.82
CA ARG A 71 -4.10 4.41 -3.74
C ARG A 71 -5.27 5.23 -4.31
N VAL A 72 -6.48 4.91 -3.87
CA VAL A 72 -7.72 5.56 -4.32
C VAL A 72 -8.58 5.92 -3.11
N ARG A 73 -9.25 7.07 -3.18
CA ARG A 73 -10.24 7.49 -2.18
C ARG A 73 -11.64 7.49 -2.77
N GLY A 74 -12.59 6.94 -2.02
CA GLY A 74 -13.95 6.82 -2.51
C GLY A 74 -15.01 6.95 -1.42
N VAL A 75 -16.24 7.18 -1.85
CA VAL A 75 -17.41 7.28 -0.98
C VAL A 75 -18.23 5.99 -1.09
N ALA A 76 -18.41 5.32 0.05
CA ALA A 76 -19.29 4.17 0.23
C ALA A 76 -20.64 4.67 0.77
N SER A 77 -21.58 4.91 -0.15
CA SER A 77 -22.89 5.48 0.21
C SER A 77 -23.77 4.48 0.96
N GLY A 78 -24.34 4.89 2.08
CA GLY A 78 -25.17 4.07 2.96
C GLY A 78 -24.39 3.07 3.81
N ALA A 79 -23.05 3.16 3.86
CA ALA A 79 -22.21 2.21 4.58
C ALA A 79 -22.42 2.20 6.11
N ARG A 80 -22.99 3.26 6.68
CA ARG A 80 -23.33 3.37 8.12
C ARG A 80 -24.75 2.95 8.47
N ARG A 81 -25.57 2.60 7.48
CA ARG A 81 -26.94 2.14 7.74
C ARG A 81 -26.92 0.72 8.31
N THR A 82 -27.87 0.41 9.19
CA THR A 82 -27.98 -0.90 9.86
C THR A 82 -28.04 -2.08 8.88
N LYS A 83 -28.68 -1.89 7.71
CA LYS A 83 -28.74 -2.88 6.62
C LYS A 83 -27.80 -2.48 5.47
N SER A 84 -26.57 -2.12 5.80
CA SER A 84 -25.57 -1.78 4.80
C SER A 84 -25.14 -3.03 4.02
N ARG A 85 -24.99 -2.88 2.69
CA ARG A 85 -24.44 -3.93 1.84
C ARG A 85 -22.94 -4.15 2.04
N PHE A 86 -22.26 -3.23 2.69
CA PHE A 86 -20.82 -3.30 2.90
C PHE A 86 -20.42 -4.13 4.15
N GLY A 87 -21.29 -4.22 5.16
CA GLY A 87 -20.99 -4.97 6.38
C GLY A 87 -19.62 -4.59 6.99
N SER A 88 -18.79 -5.58 7.25
CA SER A 88 -17.43 -5.43 7.78
C SER A 88 -16.34 -5.31 6.70
N THR A 89 -16.69 -5.24 5.41
CA THR A 89 -15.71 -5.22 4.32
C THR A 89 -14.87 -3.95 4.28
N LEU A 90 -15.36 -2.86 4.88
CA LEU A 90 -14.69 -1.55 4.91
C LEU A 90 -13.86 -1.32 6.19
N GLU A 91 -13.58 -2.36 6.95
CA GLU A 91 -12.69 -2.26 8.12
C GLU A 91 -11.22 -2.19 7.67
N ARG A 92 -10.38 -1.58 8.53
CA ARG A 92 -8.96 -1.37 8.24
C ARG A 92 -8.25 -2.67 7.88
N LEU A 93 -7.44 -2.63 6.85
CA LEU A 93 -6.66 -3.72 6.25
C LEU A 93 -7.51 -4.87 5.69
N SER A 94 -8.86 -4.79 5.66
CA SER A 94 -9.64 -5.80 4.95
C SER A 94 -9.14 -5.94 3.51
N HIS A 95 -8.79 -7.17 3.11
CA HIS A 95 -8.50 -7.53 1.73
C HIS A 95 -9.82 -7.86 1.04
N VAL A 96 -10.11 -7.20 -0.05
CA VAL A 96 -11.43 -7.20 -0.70
C VAL A 96 -11.32 -7.23 -2.22
N HIS A 97 -12.37 -7.73 -2.86
CA HIS A 97 -12.70 -7.37 -4.24
C HIS A 97 -13.63 -6.15 -4.23
N ILE A 98 -13.27 -5.11 -4.95
CA ILE A 98 -13.97 -3.83 -4.95
C ILE A 98 -14.39 -3.41 -6.36
N TRP A 99 -15.63 -2.90 -6.48
CA TRP A 99 -16.19 -2.30 -7.70
C TRP A 99 -16.51 -0.84 -7.44
N PHE A 100 -15.97 0.04 -8.27
CA PHE A 100 -16.17 1.48 -8.11
C PHE A 100 -16.25 2.20 -9.46
N TYR A 101 -16.81 3.40 -9.44
CA TYR A 101 -16.95 4.26 -10.60
C TYR A 101 -16.16 5.54 -10.42
N GLU A 102 -15.40 5.93 -11.44
CA GLU A 102 -14.84 7.26 -11.53
C GLU A 102 -15.87 8.23 -12.09
N LYS A 103 -16.00 9.40 -11.47
CA LYS A 103 -16.76 10.51 -12.03
C LYS A 103 -15.80 11.53 -12.62
N GLN A 104 -16.06 11.94 -13.87
CA GLN A 104 -15.34 13.05 -14.47
C GLN A 104 -15.37 14.27 -13.52
N ASN A 105 -14.23 14.91 -13.34
CA ASN A 105 -14.03 16.09 -12.48
C ASN A 105 -14.26 15.87 -10.96
N ARG A 106 -14.10 14.66 -10.45
CA ARG A 106 -14.13 14.39 -8.99
C ARG A 106 -12.94 13.54 -8.60
N GLU A 107 -12.25 13.95 -7.53
CA GLU A 107 -11.14 13.19 -6.93
C GLU A 107 -11.59 11.92 -6.19
N LEU A 108 -12.86 11.88 -5.76
CA LEU A 108 -13.42 10.76 -5.02
C LEU A 108 -14.24 9.85 -5.94
N VAL A 109 -13.87 8.58 -5.97
CA VAL A 109 -14.64 7.54 -6.66
C VAL A 109 -15.90 7.17 -5.87
N ARG A 110 -16.88 6.57 -6.51
CA ARG A 110 -18.06 6.01 -5.84
C ARG A 110 -17.91 4.50 -5.74
N ILE A 111 -17.79 3.99 -4.50
CA ILE A 111 -17.74 2.55 -4.24
C ILE A 111 -19.15 1.98 -4.40
N ASN A 112 -19.28 0.99 -5.29
CA ASN A 112 -20.55 0.34 -5.57
C ASN A 112 -20.71 -0.95 -4.75
N GLN A 113 -19.69 -1.82 -4.77
CA GLN A 113 -19.70 -3.11 -4.10
C GLN A 113 -18.31 -3.41 -3.55
N CYS A 114 -18.28 -4.19 -2.48
CA CYS A 114 -17.06 -4.62 -1.84
C CYS A 114 -17.30 -6.01 -1.24
N ASP A 115 -16.58 -7.01 -1.73
CA ASP A 115 -16.67 -8.40 -1.30
C ASP A 115 -15.42 -8.76 -0.50
N LEU A 116 -15.61 -9.29 0.71
CA LEU A 116 -14.50 -9.62 1.60
C LEU A 116 -13.78 -10.88 1.12
N VAL A 117 -12.46 -10.76 0.92
CA VAL A 117 -11.55 -11.89 0.66
C VAL A 117 -10.94 -12.37 1.97
N GLU A 118 -10.38 -11.44 2.76
CA GLU A 118 -9.76 -11.74 4.05
C GLU A 118 -9.92 -10.59 5.03
N SER A 119 -10.26 -10.92 6.28
CA SER A 119 -10.33 -9.96 7.39
C SER A 119 -9.12 -10.09 8.31
N PHE A 120 -8.63 -8.97 8.79
CA PHE A 120 -7.56 -8.89 9.80
C PHE A 120 -8.08 -8.41 11.17
N LEU A 121 -9.40 -8.30 11.34
CA LEU A 121 -10.01 -7.74 12.54
C LEU A 121 -9.61 -8.47 13.82
N ASP A 122 -9.49 -9.80 13.76
CA ASP A 122 -9.06 -10.60 14.91
C ASP A 122 -7.63 -10.31 15.35
N ALA A 123 -6.73 -9.98 14.42
CA ALA A 123 -5.35 -9.63 14.74
C ALA A 123 -5.23 -8.27 15.47
N PHE A 124 -6.25 -7.41 15.39
CA PHE A 124 -6.30 -6.17 16.17
C PHE A 124 -6.67 -6.37 17.65
N ARG A 125 -7.05 -7.58 18.06
CA ARG A 125 -7.34 -7.89 19.47
C ARG A 125 -6.09 -7.94 20.33
N ASP A 126 -4.98 -8.39 19.76
CA ASP A 126 -3.67 -8.27 20.38
C ASP A 126 -3.13 -6.86 20.17
N TYR A 127 -2.73 -6.19 21.27
CA TYR A 127 -2.33 -4.79 21.22
C TYR A 127 -1.10 -4.58 20.34
N GLY A 128 -0.06 -5.42 20.47
CA GLY A 128 1.17 -5.32 19.67
C GLY A 128 0.92 -5.50 18.18
N SER A 129 0.16 -6.53 17.81
CA SER A 129 -0.27 -6.78 16.43
C SER A 129 -1.14 -5.64 15.91
N GLY A 130 -2.06 -5.12 16.73
CA GLY A 130 -2.93 -4.01 16.37
C GLY A 130 -2.17 -2.73 16.05
N VAL A 131 -1.17 -2.38 16.87
CA VAL A 131 -0.28 -1.22 16.64
C VAL A 131 0.52 -1.41 15.36
N ALA A 132 1.14 -2.58 15.15
CA ALA A 132 1.89 -2.87 13.94
C ALA A 132 1.00 -2.73 12.68
N LEU A 133 -0.19 -3.34 12.68
CA LEU A 133 -1.16 -3.23 11.59
C LEU A 133 -1.61 -1.78 11.35
N ALA A 134 -1.76 -0.99 12.41
CA ALA A 134 -2.08 0.44 12.27
C ALA A 134 -0.95 1.21 11.58
N ILE A 135 0.32 0.90 11.91
CA ILE A 135 1.50 1.48 11.26
C ILE A 135 1.55 1.08 9.78
N LEU A 136 1.35 -0.21 9.46
CA LEU A 136 1.31 -0.67 8.06
C LEU A 136 0.32 0.15 7.23
N SER A 137 -0.89 0.31 7.76
CA SER A 137 -1.96 1.07 7.11
C SER A 137 -1.62 2.55 6.96
N GLU A 138 -1.15 3.21 8.03
CA GLU A 138 -0.82 4.64 8.01
C GLU A 138 0.36 4.96 7.11
N VAL A 139 1.43 4.14 7.16
CA VAL A 139 2.60 4.30 6.28
C VAL A 139 2.18 4.16 4.82
N THR A 140 1.41 3.13 4.47
CA THR A 140 0.92 2.95 3.10
C THR A 140 0.09 4.14 2.63
N GLU A 141 -0.83 4.62 3.50
CA GLU A 141 -1.68 5.78 3.20
C GLU A 141 -0.89 7.07 2.96
N THR A 142 0.23 7.25 3.66
CA THR A 142 0.99 8.51 3.60
C THR A 142 2.11 8.50 2.57
N VAL A 143 2.72 7.34 2.33
CA VAL A 143 3.88 7.20 1.44
C VAL A 143 3.45 7.08 -0.02
N LEU A 144 2.36 6.38 -0.31
CA LEU A 144 1.97 6.14 -1.69
C LEU A 144 1.20 7.33 -2.27
N PRO A 145 1.56 7.76 -3.49
CA PRO A 145 0.80 8.75 -4.23
C PRO A 145 -0.58 8.21 -4.66
N ASP A 146 -1.51 9.12 -4.96
CA ASP A 146 -2.82 8.77 -5.47
C ASP A 146 -2.72 8.29 -6.94
N HIS A 147 -3.49 7.28 -7.30
CA HIS A 147 -3.63 6.75 -8.67
C HIS A 147 -2.34 6.22 -9.31
N GLU A 148 -1.34 5.84 -8.53
CA GLU A 148 -0.13 5.20 -9.03
C GLU A 148 -0.09 3.71 -8.63
N PRO A 149 -0.35 2.78 -9.59
CA PRO A 149 -0.32 1.35 -9.31
C PRO A 149 1.05 0.87 -8.86
N SER A 150 1.09 0.08 -7.80
CA SER A 150 2.31 -0.58 -7.33
C SER A 150 2.00 -1.96 -6.77
N ASP A 151 2.15 -2.98 -7.60
CA ASP A 151 1.96 -4.37 -7.19
C ASP A 151 2.98 -4.79 -6.11
N ALA A 152 4.18 -4.19 -6.11
CA ALA A 152 5.19 -4.45 -5.09
C ALA A 152 4.72 -3.99 -3.69
N ASN A 153 4.18 -2.78 -3.57
CA ASN A 153 3.65 -2.27 -2.31
C ASN A 153 2.38 -3.00 -1.89
N PHE A 154 1.50 -3.37 -2.85
CA PHE A 154 0.31 -4.16 -2.57
C PHE A 154 0.67 -5.52 -1.96
N ARG A 155 1.58 -6.26 -2.59
CA ARG A 155 2.03 -7.57 -2.09
C ARG A 155 2.79 -7.46 -0.77
N LEU A 156 3.61 -6.42 -0.60
CA LEU A 156 4.34 -6.18 0.64
C LEU A 156 3.36 -5.99 1.81
N LEU A 157 2.37 -5.12 1.65
CA LEU A 157 1.35 -4.86 2.66
C LEU A 157 0.57 -6.13 3.02
N LEU A 158 0.07 -6.84 2.00
CA LEU A 158 -0.72 -8.05 2.20
C LEU A 158 0.08 -9.15 2.89
N LEU A 159 1.30 -9.45 2.39
CA LEU A 159 2.20 -10.46 2.96
C LEU A 159 2.51 -10.18 4.43
N THR A 160 2.79 -8.93 4.75
CA THR A 160 3.15 -8.54 6.12
C THR A 160 1.96 -8.65 7.06
N ALA A 161 0.79 -8.15 6.65
CA ALA A 161 -0.44 -8.27 7.44
C ALA A 161 -0.83 -9.73 7.67
N GLN A 162 -0.73 -10.59 6.64
CA GLN A 162 -0.97 -12.02 6.75
C GLN A 162 0.02 -12.71 7.70
N THR A 163 1.29 -12.31 7.67
CA THR A 163 2.31 -12.87 8.57
C THR A 163 2.02 -12.52 10.01
N ILE A 164 1.67 -11.25 10.32
CA ILE A 164 1.27 -10.83 11.67
C ILE A 164 0.04 -11.63 12.14
N LYS A 165 -1.00 -11.72 11.32
CA LYS A 165 -2.22 -12.48 11.63
C LYS A 165 -1.93 -13.95 11.93
N LYS A 166 -1.06 -14.58 11.14
CA LYS A 166 -0.72 -16.00 11.26
C LYS A 166 0.13 -16.30 12.48
N THR A 167 1.09 -15.44 12.79
CA THR A 167 2.12 -15.70 13.80
C THR A 167 1.83 -15.07 15.15
N GLY A 168 1.00 -14.03 15.19
CA GLY A 168 0.80 -13.17 16.37
C GLY A 168 2.06 -12.35 16.75
N LYS A 169 3.09 -12.34 15.89
CA LYS A 169 4.35 -11.62 16.12
C LYS A 169 4.42 -10.42 15.19
N SER A 170 4.82 -9.29 15.73
CA SER A 170 4.78 -8.00 15.02
C SER A 170 6.14 -7.42 14.69
N GLU A 171 7.18 -7.65 15.49
CA GLU A 171 8.45 -6.93 15.39
C GLU A 171 9.18 -7.20 14.06
N LEU A 172 9.38 -8.48 13.72
CA LEU A 172 10.08 -8.86 12.50
C LEU A 172 9.28 -8.50 11.24
N PRO A 173 7.96 -8.79 11.13
CA PRO A 173 7.17 -8.36 10.00
C PRO A 173 7.12 -6.84 9.82
N LEU A 174 6.98 -6.08 10.91
CA LEU A 174 6.98 -4.61 10.86
C LEU A 174 8.33 -4.08 10.34
N ALA A 175 9.46 -4.59 10.86
CA ALA A 175 10.78 -4.20 10.40
C ALA A 175 10.99 -4.50 8.91
N TYR A 176 10.54 -5.66 8.47
CA TYR A 176 10.57 -6.04 7.05
C TYR A 176 9.75 -5.06 6.20
N PHE A 177 8.52 -4.74 6.61
CA PHE A 177 7.64 -3.83 5.91
C PHE A 177 8.24 -2.44 5.75
N VAL A 178 8.68 -1.80 6.86
CA VAL A 178 9.21 -0.43 6.80
C VAL A 178 10.53 -0.36 6.03
N LEU A 179 11.40 -1.37 6.14
CA LEU A 179 12.64 -1.46 5.37
C LEU A 179 12.37 -1.52 3.87
N TRP A 180 11.45 -2.40 3.44
CA TRP A 180 11.09 -2.52 2.04
C TRP A 180 10.32 -1.31 1.52
N THR A 181 9.49 -0.67 2.34
CA THR A 181 8.83 0.60 1.99
C THR A 181 9.86 1.69 1.69
N VAL A 182 10.88 1.85 2.56
CA VAL A 182 12.00 2.79 2.36
C VAL A 182 12.78 2.44 1.09
N LYS A 183 13.02 1.15 0.83
CA LYS A 183 13.71 0.68 -0.39
C LYS A 183 12.90 0.98 -1.66
N LEU A 184 11.61 0.66 -1.66
CA LEU A 184 10.72 0.88 -2.80
C LEU A 184 10.50 2.37 -3.09
N GLY A 185 10.53 3.21 -2.04
CA GLY A 185 10.52 4.67 -2.17
C GLY A 185 11.85 5.28 -2.65
N GLY A 186 12.91 4.46 -2.80
CA GLY A 186 14.23 4.96 -3.22
C GLY A 186 15.00 5.71 -2.12
N TRP A 187 14.59 5.60 -0.86
CA TRP A 187 15.17 6.34 0.27
C TRP A 187 16.16 5.52 1.10
N LEU A 188 16.37 4.26 0.72
CA LEU A 188 17.27 3.38 1.46
C LEU A 188 18.73 3.79 1.23
N PRO A 189 19.49 4.13 2.29
CA PRO A 189 20.91 4.44 2.17
C PRO A 189 21.72 3.18 1.83
N THR A 190 22.90 3.37 1.25
CA THR A 190 23.86 2.29 1.05
C THR A 190 24.31 1.76 2.40
N LEU A 191 24.04 0.46 2.67
CA LEU A 191 24.33 -0.18 3.96
C LEU A 191 25.78 -0.66 4.10
N ASP A 192 26.56 -0.67 3.02
CA ASP A 192 27.88 -1.32 2.95
C ASP A 192 29.04 -0.33 2.92
N ALA A 193 28.76 0.96 2.74
CA ALA A 193 29.79 1.99 2.63
C ALA A 193 29.40 3.28 3.36
N CYS A 194 30.40 4.00 3.84
CA CYS A 194 30.23 5.32 4.40
C CYS A 194 29.90 6.33 3.29
N ALA A 195 28.75 7.00 3.38
CA ALA A 195 28.32 7.98 2.37
C ALA A 195 29.27 9.18 2.23
N ARG A 196 30.10 9.46 3.27
CA ARG A 196 31.02 10.61 3.24
C ARG A 196 32.40 10.33 2.68
N CYS A 197 33.02 9.19 3.05
CA CYS A 197 34.40 8.87 2.63
C CYS A 197 34.51 7.64 1.74
N GLY A 198 33.40 6.99 1.38
CA GLY A 198 33.35 5.83 0.51
C GLY A 198 33.92 4.53 1.12
N ARG A 199 34.45 4.58 2.35
CA ARG A 199 35.02 3.39 3.01
C ARG A 199 33.97 2.32 3.19
N LYS A 200 34.28 1.08 2.84
CA LYS A 200 33.43 -0.08 3.18
C LYS A 200 33.31 -0.20 4.70
N LEU A 201 32.11 -0.44 5.17
CA LEU A 201 31.83 -0.66 6.58
C LEU A 201 32.12 -2.12 6.95
N ASP A 202 32.87 -2.31 8.05
CA ASP A 202 33.09 -3.65 8.59
C ASP A 202 31.76 -4.20 9.13
N PRO A 203 31.40 -5.46 8.83
CA PRO A 203 30.20 -6.09 9.36
C PRO A 203 30.11 -6.10 10.91
N LYS A 204 31.23 -5.99 11.60
CA LYS A 204 31.32 -5.99 13.06
C LYS A 204 31.37 -4.59 13.68
N GLU A 205 31.50 -3.52 12.86
CA GLU A 205 31.52 -2.16 13.37
C GLU A 205 30.13 -1.54 13.45
N ALA A 206 29.94 -0.64 14.42
CA ALA A 206 28.75 0.21 14.47
C ALA A 206 28.82 1.28 13.36
N ALA A 207 27.68 1.60 12.79
CA ALA A 207 27.53 2.71 11.85
C ALA A 207 26.66 3.82 12.45
N TYR A 208 26.68 4.97 11.82
CA TYR A 208 25.99 6.15 12.31
C TYR A 208 25.05 6.68 11.23
N PHE A 209 23.77 6.70 11.54
CA PHE A 209 22.71 7.08 10.62
C PHE A 209 22.25 8.53 10.83
N SER A 210 22.11 9.26 9.73
CA SER A 210 21.52 10.60 9.70
C SER A 210 20.15 10.54 9.00
N PRO A 211 19.03 10.72 9.71
CA PRO A 211 17.70 10.73 9.09
C PRO A 211 17.58 11.81 8.01
N SER A 212 18.07 13.02 8.28
CA SER A 212 17.98 14.16 7.37
C SER A 212 18.73 13.98 6.05
N ALA A 213 19.78 13.16 6.04
CA ALA A 213 20.56 12.90 4.84
C ALA A 213 20.25 11.52 4.23
N SER A 214 19.39 10.71 4.86
CA SER A 214 19.20 9.28 4.55
C SER A 214 20.53 8.58 4.27
N ALA A 215 21.52 8.78 5.18
CA ALA A 215 22.91 8.41 4.94
C ALA A 215 23.53 7.70 6.14
N ILE A 216 24.40 6.72 5.86
CA ILE A 216 25.18 6.00 6.85
C ILE A 216 26.63 6.47 6.81
N SER A 217 27.23 6.68 7.99
CA SER A 217 28.62 7.10 8.15
C SER A 217 29.38 6.15 9.04
N CYS A 218 30.69 6.03 8.79
CA CYS A 218 31.62 5.29 9.67
C CYS A 218 31.93 6.12 10.94
N SER A 219 32.62 5.49 11.92
CA SER A 219 33.04 6.11 13.18
C SER A 219 33.85 7.41 12.98
N LYS A 220 34.74 7.45 11.97
CA LYS A 220 35.56 8.64 11.64
C LYS A 220 34.75 9.78 11.03
N CYS A 221 33.62 9.50 10.40
CA CYS A 221 32.78 10.49 9.73
C CYS A 221 31.52 10.85 10.52
N ARG A 222 31.36 10.29 11.72
CA ARG A 222 30.26 10.57 12.64
C ARG A 222 30.13 12.06 12.90
N ARG A 223 28.91 12.55 13.00
CA ARG A 223 28.56 13.91 13.42
C ARG A 223 27.65 13.89 14.64
N PRO A 224 27.60 14.95 15.44
CA PRO A 224 26.60 15.08 16.49
C PRO A 224 25.18 14.91 15.95
N GLY A 225 24.29 14.29 16.74
CA GLY A 225 22.90 14.04 16.33
C GLY A 225 22.67 12.80 15.46
N MET A 226 23.72 12.11 15.01
CA MET A 226 23.56 10.84 14.30
C MET A 226 23.16 9.71 15.26
N ARG A 227 22.22 8.88 14.85
CA ARG A 227 21.78 7.68 15.57
C ARG A 227 22.78 6.55 15.35
N THR A 228 23.14 5.83 16.41
CA THR A 228 24.04 4.67 16.31
C THR A 228 23.26 3.44 15.84
N LEU A 229 23.75 2.80 14.78
CA LEU A 229 23.27 1.51 14.31
C LEU A 229 24.24 0.42 14.78
N SER A 230 23.74 -0.52 15.58
CA SER A 230 24.53 -1.67 15.97
C SER A 230 24.84 -2.58 14.79
N PRO A 231 25.92 -3.38 14.84
CA PRO A 231 26.20 -4.41 13.83
C PRO A 231 25.03 -5.36 13.60
N ALA A 232 24.28 -5.70 14.67
CA ALA A 232 23.11 -6.57 14.58
C ALA A 232 21.97 -5.96 13.73
N VAL A 233 21.73 -4.65 13.85
CA VAL A 233 20.74 -3.92 13.05
C VAL A 233 21.11 -3.92 11.56
N LEU A 234 22.38 -3.66 11.25
CA LEU A 234 22.88 -3.69 9.87
C LEU A 234 22.82 -5.10 9.27
N ALA A 235 23.17 -6.12 10.05
CA ALA A 235 23.07 -7.52 9.63
C ALA A 235 21.60 -7.91 9.38
N ALA A 236 20.68 -7.49 10.26
CA ALA A 236 19.24 -7.70 10.09
C ALA A 236 18.74 -7.07 8.81
N ALA A 237 19.08 -5.79 8.54
CA ALA A 237 18.68 -5.10 7.33
C ALA A 237 19.18 -5.80 6.06
N ARG A 238 20.48 -6.18 6.02
CA ARG A 238 21.04 -6.93 4.87
C ARG A 238 20.33 -8.26 4.65
N LYS A 239 20.05 -8.99 5.72
CA LYS A 239 19.37 -10.29 5.65
C LYS A 239 17.94 -10.15 5.16
N MET A 240 17.18 -9.17 5.67
CA MET A 240 15.82 -8.86 5.21
C MET A 240 15.75 -8.42 3.74
N LEU A 241 16.82 -7.79 3.23
CA LEU A 241 16.90 -7.40 1.82
C LEU A 241 17.23 -8.56 0.88
N GLY A 242 17.87 -9.61 1.39
CA GLY A 242 18.27 -10.80 0.62
C GLY A 242 17.29 -11.96 0.70
N GLU A 243 16.45 -11.99 1.74
CA GLU A 243 15.57 -13.14 2.02
C GLU A 243 14.10 -12.72 2.04
N ARG A 244 13.23 -13.67 1.71
CA ARG A 244 11.78 -13.48 1.82
C ARG A 244 11.34 -13.56 3.29
N LEU A 245 10.27 -12.82 3.63
CA LEU A 245 9.75 -12.76 5.01
C LEU A 245 9.39 -14.13 5.58
N ASP A 246 8.85 -15.04 4.76
CA ASP A 246 8.45 -16.39 5.16
C ASP A 246 9.63 -17.31 5.55
N LYS A 247 10.87 -16.94 5.18
CA LYS A 247 12.10 -17.66 5.54
C LYS A 247 12.83 -17.07 6.75
N LEU A 248 12.40 -15.90 7.20
CA LEU A 248 13.01 -15.21 8.33
C LEU A 248 12.35 -15.65 9.65
N ASN A 249 13.16 -15.78 10.72
CA ASN A 249 12.71 -16.10 12.05
C ASN A 249 13.53 -15.34 13.12
N GLU A 250 13.11 -15.46 14.38
CA GLU A 250 13.73 -14.76 15.51
C GLU A 250 15.14 -15.27 15.88
N GLU A 251 15.49 -16.49 15.49
CA GLU A 251 16.85 -17.04 15.65
C GLU A 251 17.83 -16.32 14.72
N MET A 252 17.35 -15.94 13.54
CA MET A 252 18.15 -15.24 12.55
C MET A 252 18.23 -13.74 12.81
N ILE A 253 17.15 -13.14 13.33
CA ILE A 253 17.01 -11.70 13.60
C ILE A 253 16.33 -11.55 14.94
N SER A 254 17.07 -11.07 15.93
CA SER A 254 16.50 -10.87 17.26
C SER A 254 15.38 -9.82 17.24
N PRO A 255 14.33 -9.96 18.07
CA PRO A 255 13.25 -8.98 18.18
C PRO A 255 13.75 -7.56 18.46
N ARG A 256 14.82 -7.43 19.27
CA ARG A 256 15.45 -6.14 19.54
C ARG A 256 16.05 -5.50 18.30
N ALA A 257 16.80 -6.27 17.49
CA ALA A 257 17.40 -5.74 16.26
C ALA A 257 16.32 -5.38 15.24
N ALA A 258 15.22 -6.12 15.19
CA ALA A 258 14.07 -5.80 14.35
C ALA A 258 13.39 -4.48 14.79
N ARG A 259 13.14 -4.29 16.09
CA ARG A 259 12.59 -3.04 16.63
C ARG A 259 13.51 -1.85 16.36
N ASP A 260 14.80 -1.95 16.69
CA ASP A 260 15.77 -0.87 16.44
C ASP A 260 15.82 -0.50 14.94
N LEU A 261 15.71 -1.48 14.04
CA LEU A 261 15.65 -1.27 12.60
C LEU A 261 14.36 -0.57 12.19
N SER A 262 13.21 -1.01 12.74
CA SER A 262 11.91 -0.36 12.48
C SER A 262 11.95 1.10 12.83
N ASP A 263 12.47 1.45 14.00
CA ASP A 263 12.55 2.83 14.47
C ASP A 263 13.39 3.71 13.54
N VAL A 264 14.52 3.18 13.06
CA VAL A 264 15.37 3.90 12.11
C VAL A 264 14.67 4.10 10.77
N MET A 265 13.98 3.08 10.26
CA MET A 265 13.27 3.19 8.99
C MET A 265 12.03 4.09 9.10
N LEU A 266 11.34 4.10 10.24
CA LEU A 266 10.26 5.04 10.50
C LEU A 266 10.77 6.50 10.57
N ASP A 267 11.96 6.75 11.16
CA ASP A 267 12.60 8.08 11.10
C ASP A 267 12.84 8.54 9.66
N VAL A 268 13.28 7.62 8.76
CA VAL A 268 13.44 7.94 7.33
C VAL A 268 12.11 8.31 6.72
N ILE A 269 11.07 7.48 6.93
CA ILE A 269 9.74 7.71 6.37
C ILE A 269 9.20 9.05 6.83
N GLU A 270 9.19 9.34 8.15
CA GLU A 270 8.70 10.59 8.71
C GLU A 270 9.43 11.82 8.17
N HIS A 271 10.75 11.69 7.97
CA HIS A 271 11.54 12.76 7.35
C HIS A 271 11.16 13.00 5.89
N GLN A 272 10.91 11.94 5.12
CA GLN A 272 10.57 12.04 3.69
C GLN A 272 9.15 12.59 3.46
N ILE A 273 8.20 12.26 4.35
CA ILE A 273 6.82 12.75 4.25
C ILE A 273 6.60 14.10 4.99
N ASP A 274 7.65 14.62 5.65
CA ASP A 274 7.62 15.84 6.49
C ASP A 274 6.47 15.83 7.51
N ARG A 275 6.22 14.66 8.11
CA ARG A 275 5.11 14.45 9.03
C ARG A 275 5.37 13.31 10.01
N LYS A 276 4.92 13.47 11.26
CA LYS A 276 4.92 12.39 12.25
C LYS A 276 3.77 11.40 12.01
N LEU A 277 4.07 10.12 12.21
CA LEU A 277 3.07 9.04 12.15
C LEU A 277 2.36 8.94 13.50
N LYS A 278 1.04 9.05 13.49
CA LYS A 278 0.21 8.98 14.72
C LYS A 278 0.29 7.61 15.39
N SER A 279 0.34 6.54 14.58
CA SER A 279 0.44 5.17 15.10
C SER A 279 1.80 4.87 15.73
N ARG A 280 2.83 5.68 15.47
CA ARG A 280 4.16 5.51 16.09
C ARG A 280 4.13 5.82 17.60
N GLU A 281 3.35 6.81 18.04
CA GLU A 281 3.19 7.12 19.45
C GLU A 281 2.67 5.90 20.24
N LEU A 282 1.82 5.08 19.60
CA LEU A 282 1.32 3.84 20.18
C LEU A 282 2.41 2.77 20.28
N LEU A 283 3.36 2.73 19.34
CA LEU A 283 4.49 1.81 19.36
C LEU A 283 5.45 2.13 20.51
N GLU A 284 5.71 3.40 20.76
CA GLU A 284 6.58 3.88 21.86
C GLU A 284 6.00 3.51 23.24
N SER A 285 4.69 3.38 23.36
CA SER A 285 4.03 2.95 24.60
C SER A 285 4.17 1.44 24.89
N LEU A 286 4.69 0.65 23.95
CA LEU A 286 4.98 -0.80 24.07
C LEU A 286 6.41 -1.09 24.52
N ALA A 287 7.32 -0.12 24.48
CA ALA A 287 8.74 -0.26 24.77
C ALA A 287 9.02 -0.03 26.25
#